data_2f9f2e46236feb6273133b0c48940fef
#
_entry.id   2f9f2e46236feb6273133b0c48940fef
#
_cell.length_a   1.000
_cell.length_b   1.000
_cell.length_c   1.000
_cell.angle_alpha   90.00
_cell.angle_beta   90.00
_cell.angle_gamma   90.00
#
_symmetry.space_group_name_H-M   'P 1'
#
loop_
_entity.id
_entity.type
_entity.pdbx_description
1 polymer ?
#
loop_
_entity_poly.entity_id
_entity_poly.type
_entity_poly.pdbx_seq_one_letter_code
_entity_poly.pdbx_strand_id
1 'polypeptide(L)'
;MGGFFGAASQTDCVFDLFFGIDYHSHLGTRRAGMAVYSPETGFDKAIHNIENAPFRTKFTTESQSMHGTLGIGCISDYEAQPILVRSHHGTFAITTIGKINNSNEIVEDIIGRGTHFFEMQNGEVNPTELVAAIIDQKENFIDGIRYAQEVVDGSLSMLVLTPRGIYAARDKLGRTPVVLGQKEDGYCASFESFAYLNLGYHDLRELGPGEVVVFDADHVQTLVAPGKKMKICTFLWVYYGYPSSSYEGISVESMRYNCGRALARRDNVHPYIVAVVPDSGIAHAIGYANESGVPFSRPFIKYTPTWPRSFMPTHQSKRDLIAKMKLIPVHDLIEGKSLLLIDDSIVRGTQLRETTEFLYASGAKEVHIRPACPPLLFGCKYLNFSRSTSEMELITRRVIKELEGCDPDRATLEEYADPDSEKYRKMVEKIGEKLHFTSLHYHRLDDMMESVGIDADCLCTYCWNGKE
;
A
#
# COMPACT_ATOMS: atom_id res chain seq x y z
N MET A 1 -3.14 -4.60 -1.09
CA MET A 1 -1.75 -4.53 -1.58
C MET A 1 -0.93 -5.59 -0.88
N GLY A 2 0.35 -5.63 -1.01
CA GLY A 2 1.25 -6.54 -0.31
C GLY A 2 2.61 -5.90 -0.12
N GLY A 3 3.51 -6.59 0.57
CA GLY A 3 4.91 -6.22 0.73
C GLY A 3 5.76 -7.47 0.79
N PHE A 4 6.99 -7.39 0.34
CA PHE A 4 7.92 -8.50 0.34
C PHE A 4 9.21 -8.18 1.09
N PHE A 5 9.88 -9.25 1.52
CA PHE A 5 11.21 -9.21 2.10
C PHE A 5 12.03 -10.38 1.58
N GLY A 6 13.31 -10.14 1.31
CA GLY A 6 14.28 -11.18 0.95
C GLY A 6 15.56 -10.98 1.73
N ALA A 7 16.16 -12.06 2.18
CA ALA A 7 17.43 -12.05 2.94
C ALA A 7 18.40 -13.09 2.42
N ALA A 8 19.65 -12.71 2.32
CA ALA A 8 20.79 -13.57 2.05
C ALA A 8 21.84 -13.39 3.14
N SER A 9 22.26 -14.46 3.79
CA SER A 9 23.16 -14.41 4.93
C SER A 9 24.20 -15.53 4.85
N GLN A 10 25.40 -15.30 5.39
CA GLN A 10 26.43 -16.34 5.57
C GLN A 10 26.00 -17.40 6.60
N THR A 11 25.01 -17.04 7.44
CA THR A 11 24.40 -17.92 8.44
C THR A 11 22.92 -18.15 8.12
N ASP A 12 22.16 -18.73 9.06
CA ASP A 12 20.71 -18.92 8.88
C ASP A 12 19.97 -17.56 8.79
N CYS A 13 19.21 -17.34 7.71
CA CYS A 13 18.49 -16.09 7.46
C CYS A 13 17.02 -16.12 7.92
N VAL A 14 16.52 -17.24 8.47
CA VAL A 14 15.08 -17.41 8.76
C VAL A 14 14.56 -16.40 9.77
N PHE A 15 15.36 -16.05 10.78
CA PHE A 15 14.98 -15.02 11.76
C PHE A 15 14.75 -13.66 11.09
N ASP A 16 15.69 -13.22 10.26
CA ASP A 16 15.60 -11.95 9.55
C ASP A 16 14.41 -11.97 8.57
N LEU A 17 14.26 -13.07 7.84
CA LEU A 17 13.13 -13.25 6.92
C LEU A 17 11.79 -13.18 7.64
N PHE A 18 11.63 -13.87 8.77
CA PHE A 18 10.41 -13.90 9.56
C PHE A 18 10.01 -12.50 10.02
N PHE A 19 10.90 -11.76 10.67
CA PHE A 19 10.61 -10.41 11.14
C PHE A 19 10.52 -9.40 10.01
N GLY A 20 11.35 -9.54 8.97
CA GLY A 20 11.26 -8.70 7.78
C GLY A 20 9.90 -8.79 7.09
N ILE A 21 9.32 -10.00 6.99
CA ILE A 21 7.95 -10.17 6.47
C ILE A 21 6.92 -9.61 7.44
N ASP A 22 7.06 -9.88 8.74
CA ASP A 22 6.10 -9.40 9.75
C ASP A 22 5.97 -7.87 9.76
N TYR A 23 7.05 -7.15 9.53
CA TYR A 23 7.03 -5.68 9.42
C TYR A 23 6.21 -5.15 8.22
N HIS A 24 5.85 -6.02 7.26
CA HIS A 24 4.93 -5.68 6.17
C HIS A 24 3.46 -6.00 6.47
N SER A 25 3.11 -6.44 7.70
CA SER A 25 1.75 -6.85 8.07
C SER A 25 0.69 -5.75 7.95
N HIS A 26 1.09 -4.46 7.91
CA HIS A 26 0.19 -3.33 7.66
C HIS A 26 -0.28 -3.27 6.19
N LEU A 27 0.48 -3.83 5.24
CA LEU A 27 0.20 -3.79 3.80
C LEU A 27 -0.77 -4.87 3.32
N GLY A 28 -1.04 -5.89 4.11
CA GLY A 28 -1.95 -6.97 3.74
C GLY A 28 -2.47 -7.75 4.92
N THR A 29 -3.60 -8.44 4.73
CA THR A 29 -4.35 -9.05 5.84
C THR A 29 -4.87 -10.44 5.54
N ARG A 30 -4.59 -11.01 4.37
CA ARG A 30 -5.20 -12.29 3.97
C ARG A 30 -4.24 -13.44 3.94
N ARG A 31 -3.11 -13.26 3.28
CA ARG A 31 -2.13 -14.33 3.04
C ARG A 31 -0.75 -13.86 3.38
N ALA A 32 0.08 -14.79 3.77
CA ALA A 32 1.49 -14.60 3.91
C ALA A 32 2.22 -15.88 3.54
N GLY A 33 3.46 -15.75 3.12
CA GLY A 33 4.28 -16.90 2.82
C GLY A 33 5.75 -16.58 2.90
N MET A 34 6.54 -17.62 3.11
CA MET A 34 7.98 -17.59 3.08
C MET A 34 8.52 -18.82 2.37
N ALA A 35 9.63 -18.66 1.67
CA ALA A 35 10.40 -19.73 1.06
C ALA A 35 11.87 -19.51 1.35
N VAL A 36 12.59 -20.58 1.70
CA VAL A 36 14.02 -20.56 1.99
C VAL A 36 14.73 -21.58 1.13
N TYR A 37 16.03 -21.37 0.97
CA TYR A 37 16.93 -22.31 0.33
C TYR A 37 18.17 -22.57 1.20
N SER A 38 18.48 -23.85 1.38
CA SER A 38 19.72 -24.32 1.96
C SER A 38 20.43 -25.26 0.97
N PRO A 39 21.76 -25.19 0.82
CA PRO A 39 22.50 -26.16 0.02
C PRO A 39 22.31 -27.62 0.48
N GLU A 40 22.05 -27.84 1.75
CA GLU A 40 21.90 -29.17 2.36
C GLU A 40 20.52 -29.79 2.14
N THR A 41 19.44 -29.00 2.31
CA THR A 41 18.05 -29.47 2.30
C THR A 41 17.26 -29.06 1.07
N GLY A 42 17.80 -28.13 0.27
CA GLY A 42 17.10 -27.57 -0.89
C GLY A 42 16.10 -26.47 -0.49
N PHE A 43 15.00 -26.41 -1.24
CA PHE A 43 13.92 -25.43 -1.00
C PHE A 43 12.91 -25.95 0.01
N ASP A 44 12.51 -25.07 0.92
CA ASP A 44 11.35 -25.26 1.79
C ASP A 44 10.44 -24.04 1.71
N LYS A 45 9.12 -24.23 1.82
CA LYS A 45 8.15 -23.14 1.75
C LYS A 45 6.93 -23.38 2.64
N ALA A 46 6.38 -22.27 3.17
CA ALA A 46 5.13 -22.26 3.90
C ALA A 46 4.26 -21.07 3.47
N ILE A 47 2.95 -21.31 3.35
CA ILE A 47 1.96 -20.26 3.04
C ILE A 47 0.77 -20.44 3.96
N HIS A 48 0.34 -19.35 4.61
CA HIS A 48 -0.82 -19.38 5.51
C HIS A 48 -1.83 -18.27 5.20
N ASN A 49 -3.09 -18.57 5.51
CA ASN A 49 -4.12 -17.55 5.66
C ASN A 49 -3.94 -16.84 7.01
N ILE A 50 -3.79 -15.50 6.97
CA ILE A 50 -3.58 -14.64 8.15
C ILE A 50 -4.81 -13.78 8.50
N GLU A 51 -5.98 -14.03 7.88
CA GLU A 51 -7.20 -13.25 8.15
C GLU A 51 -7.65 -13.35 9.61
N ASN A 52 -7.45 -14.51 10.23
CA ASN A 52 -7.94 -14.81 11.59
C ASN A 52 -6.87 -14.76 12.67
N ALA A 53 -5.59 -14.64 12.31
CA ALA A 53 -4.49 -14.53 13.26
C ALA A 53 -3.32 -13.79 12.62
N PRO A 54 -2.53 -13.01 13.41
CA PRO A 54 -1.36 -12.30 12.92
C PRO A 54 -0.32 -13.24 12.30
N PHE A 55 0.50 -12.70 11.40
CA PHE A 55 1.62 -13.41 10.78
C PHE A 55 2.46 -14.18 11.79
N ARG A 56 2.94 -13.51 12.85
CA ARG A 56 3.78 -14.13 13.90
C ARG A 56 3.18 -15.40 14.47
N THR A 57 1.87 -15.39 14.75
CA THR A 57 1.19 -16.57 15.32
C THR A 57 1.11 -17.73 14.32
N LYS A 58 0.91 -17.41 13.04
CA LYS A 58 0.75 -18.43 11.99
C LYS A 58 2.05 -19.09 11.59
N PHE A 59 3.17 -18.36 11.67
CA PHE A 59 4.49 -18.81 11.24
C PHE A 59 5.45 -19.15 12.38
N THR A 60 4.95 -19.29 13.62
CA THR A 60 5.78 -19.64 14.78
C THR A 60 6.49 -20.99 14.59
N THR A 61 5.81 -22.01 14.06
CA THR A 61 6.39 -23.32 13.82
C THR A 61 7.47 -23.25 12.73
N GLU A 62 7.14 -22.60 11.63
CA GLU A 62 8.03 -22.44 10.48
C GLU A 62 9.31 -21.67 10.86
N SER A 63 9.20 -20.62 11.66
CA SER A 63 10.34 -19.84 12.14
C SER A 63 11.33 -20.66 13.02
N GLN A 64 10.88 -21.81 13.52
CA GLN A 64 11.72 -22.72 14.33
C GLN A 64 12.21 -23.95 13.58
N SER A 65 11.53 -24.35 12.50
CA SER A 65 11.79 -25.59 11.78
C SER A 65 12.44 -25.40 10.41
N MET A 66 12.18 -24.25 9.77
CA MET A 66 12.81 -23.90 8.49
C MET A 66 14.25 -23.41 8.72
N HIS A 67 15.14 -23.75 7.80
CA HIS A 67 16.53 -23.30 7.80
C HIS A 67 16.97 -22.96 6.38
N GLY A 68 17.77 -21.91 6.24
CA GLY A 68 18.31 -21.50 4.96
C GLY A 68 19.20 -20.28 5.05
N THR A 69 20.11 -20.15 4.09
CA THR A 69 20.99 -18.99 3.94
C THR A 69 20.45 -17.95 2.97
N LEU A 70 19.44 -18.33 2.18
CA LEU A 70 18.71 -17.47 1.24
C LEU A 70 17.22 -17.64 1.49
N GLY A 71 16.46 -16.55 1.50
CA GLY A 71 15.02 -16.62 1.69
C GLY A 71 14.28 -15.43 1.13
N ILE A 72 13.04 -15.65 0.69
CA ILE A 72 12.09 -14.61 0.29
C ILE A 72 10.74 -14.85 0.94
N GLY A 73 9.97 -13.81 1.12
CA GLY A 73 8.59 -13.95 1.58
C GLY A 73 7.78 -12.68 1.41
N CYS A 74 6.50 -12.77 1.68
CA CYS A 74 5.59 -11.65 1.49
C CYS A 74 4.34 -11.72 2.36
N ILE A 75 3.72 -10.58 2.50
CA ILE A 75 2.32 -10.41 2.88
C ILE A 75 1.53 -10.09 1.60
N SER A 76 0.38 -10.71 1.38
CA SER A 76 -0.47 -10.48 0.21
C SER A 76 -1.96 -10.44 0.59
N ASP A 77 -2.74 -9.65 -0.14
CA ASP A 77 -4.21 -9.60 0.01
C ASP A 77 -4.93 -10.46 -1.06
N TYR A 78 -4.21 -10.94 -2.04
CA TYR A 78 -4.82 -11.59 -3.20
C TYR A 78 -4.38 -13.04 -3.34
N GLU A 79 -3.22 -13.25 -3.91
CA GLU A 79 -2.72 -14.56 -4.29
C GLU A 79 -1.89 -15.23 -3.19
N ALA A 80 -1.83 -16.56 -3.25
CA ALA A 80 -0.92 -17.35 -2.44
C ALA A 80 0.49 -17.28 -3.05
N GLN A 81 1.47 -16.88 -2.27
CA GLN A 81 2.88 -16.77 -2.66
C GLN A 81 3.81 -16.81 -1.44
N PRO A 82 5.11 -17.14 -1.56
CA PRO A 82 5.87 -17.39 -2.78
C PRO A 82 5.42 -18.66 -3.53
N ILE A 83 5.60 -18.66 -4.86
CA ILE A 83 5.39 -19.86 -5.68
C ILE A 83 6.75 -20.53 -5.92
N LEU A 84 6.82 -21.84 -5.68
CA LEU A 84 7.97 -22.67 -6.00
C LEU A 84 7.77 -23.32 -7.38
N VAL A 85 8.69 -23.08 -8.29
CA VAL A 85 8.61 -23.50 -9.69
C VAL A 85 9.80 -24.39 -10.03
N ARG A 86 9.57 -25.42 -10.85
CA ARG A 86 10.60 -26.20 -11.51
C ARG A 86 10.49 -26.01 -13.02
N SER A 87 11.52 -25.43 -13.62
CA SER A 87 11.56 -25.13 -15.05
C SER A 87 12.92 -25.46 -15.66
N HIS A 88 13.16 -25.06 -16.91
CA HIS A 88 14.48 -25.20 -17.55
C HIS A 88 15.56 -24.34 -16.87
N HIS A 89 15.19 -23.28 -16.15
CA HIS A 89 16.11 -22.50 -15.30
C HIS A 89 16.52 -23.24 -14.02
N GLY A 90 15.98 -24.42 -13.74
CA GLY A 90 16.10 -25.14 -12.48
C GLY A 90 14.93 -24.91 -11.56
N THR A 91 15.13 -25.13 -10.25
CA THR A 91 14.12 -24.81 -9.22
C THR A 91 14.38 -23.41 -8.70
N PHE A 92 13.30 -22.61 -8.57
CA PHE A 92 13.33 -21.27 -7.99
C PHE A 92 12.02 -20.97 -7.28
N ALA A 93 12.04 -20.01 -6.35
CA ALA A 93 10.83 -19.46 -5.76
C ALA A 93 10.66 -17.99 -6.16
N ILE A 94 9.41 -17.52 -6.29
CA ILE A 94 9.12 -16.15 -6.72
C ILE A 94 8.02 -15.53 -5.87
N THR A 95 8.17 -14.25 -5.56
CA THR A 95 7.13 -13.39 -5.00
C THR A 95 7.02 -12.10 -5.79
N THR A 96 5.79 -11.59 -5.95
CA THR A 96 5.49 -10.42 -6.78
C THR A 96 4.61 -9.42 -6.06
N ILE A 97 4.78 -8.14 -6.37
CA ILE A 97 3.90 -7.05 -5.97
C ILE A 97 3.57 -6.23 -7.20
N GLY A 98 2.28 -5.97 -7.41
CA GLY A 98 1.83 -5.17 -8.53
C GLY A 98 0.41 -5.52 -8.95
N LYS A 99 0.09 -5.16 -10.19
CA LYS A 99 -1.18 -5.47 -10.84
C LYS A 99 -0.94 -5.71 -12.32
N ILE A 100 -1.52 -6.78 -12.84
CA ILE A 100 -1.45 -7.17 -14.25
C ILE A 100 -2.83 -6.98 -14.85
N ASN A 101 -3.01 -5.95 -15.69
CA ASN A 101 -4.32 -5.65 -16.29
C ASN A 101 -4.62 -6.53 -17.50
N ASN A 102 -3.59 -6.95 -18.22
CA ASN A 102 -3.69 -7.80 -19.42
C ASN A 102 -3.44 -9.29 -19.12
N SER A 103 -3.74 -9.74 -17.89
CA SER A 103 -3.50 -11.13 -17.46
C SER A 103 -4.15 -12.15 -18.38
N ASN A 104 -5.41 -11.95 -18.79
CA ASN A 104 -6.13 -12.88 -19.64
C ASN A 104 -5.48 -13.03 -21.03
N GLU A 105 -5.03 -11.93 -21.64
CA GLU A 105 -4.34 -11.95 -22.95
C GLU A 105 -3.03 -12.73 -22.86
N ILE A 106 -2.25 -12.53 -21.78
CA ILE A 106 -0.99 -13.23 -21.57
C ILE A 106 -1.24 -14.72 -21.29
N VAL A 107 -2.26 -15.05 -20.50
CA VAL A 107 -2.66 -16.45 -20.21
C VAL A 107 -3.01 -17.19 -21.47
N GLU A 108 -3.85 -16.60 -22.35
CA GLU A 108 -4.24 -17.20 -23.62
C GLU A 108 -3.04 -17.42 -24.56
N ASP A 109 -2.12 -16.45 -24.63
CA ASP A 109 -0.89 -16.59 -25.43
C ASP A 109 -0.01 -17.75 -24.94
N ILE A 110 0.18 -17.86 -23.62
CA ILE A 110 1.00 -18.90 -22.99
C ILE A 110 0.34 -20.28 -23.15
N ILE A 111 -0.97 -20.41 -22.92
CA ILE A 111 -1.71 -21.65 -23.13
C ILE A 111 -1.65 -22.10 -24.60
N GLY A 112 -1.78 -21.14 -25.53
CA GLY A 112 -1.65 -21.40 -26.96
C GLY A 112 -0.30 -22.00 -27.39
N ARG A 113 0.74 -21.85 -26.57
CA ARG A 113 2.08 -22.45 -26.76
C ARG A 113 2.23 -23.82 -26.07
N GLY A 114 1.16 -24.35 -25.46
CA GLY A 114 1.15 -25.69 -24.85
C GLY A 114 1.52 -25.73 -23.36
N THR A 115 1.59 -24.59 -22.69
CA THR A 115 1.80 -24.49 -21.24
C THR A 115 0.44 -24.56 -20.50
N HIS A 116 0.46 -24.86 -19.23
CA HIS A 116 -0.72 -24.89 -18.36
C HIS A 116 -0.40 -24.26 -16.99
N PHE A 117 -1.44 -23.87 -16.26
CA PHE A 117 -1.36 -23.27 -14.94
C PHE A 117 -1.98 -24.18 -13.88
N PHE A 118 -1.43 -24.19 -12.68
CA PHE A 118 -1.88 -25.03 -11.55
C PHE A 118 -2.52 -24.23 -10.43
N GLU A 119 -2.02 -23.04 -10.16
CA GLU A 119 -2.50 -22.19 -9.05
C GLU A 119 -3.64 -21.29 -9.54
N MET A 120 -4.86 -21.82 -9.41
CA MET A 120 -6.08 -21.12 -9.79
C MET A 120 -6.87 -20.67 -8.57
N GLN A 121 -7.40 -19.44 -8.61
CA GLN A 121 -8.31 -18.94 -7.59
C GLN A 121 -9.53 -18.27 -8.23
N ASN A 122 -10.74 -18.77 -7.89
CA ASN A 122 -12.02 -18.28 -8.46
C ASN A 122 -12.07 -18.31 -10.00
N GLY A 123 -11.39 -19.26 -10.62
CA GLY A 123 -11.33 -19.40 -12.08
C GLY A 123 -10.26 -18.54 -12.76
N GLU A 124 -9.49 -17.76 -12.00
CA GLU A 124 -8.39 -16.95 -12.52
C GLU A 124 -7.04 -17.59 -12.17
N VAL A 125 -6.05 -17.40 -13.04
CA VAL A 125 -4.67 -17.84 -12.84
C VAL A 125 -4.03 -16.96 -11.77
N ASN A 126 -3.22 -17.57 -10.89
CA ASN A 126 -2.43 -16.84 -9.90
C ASN A 126 -1.45 -15.89 -10.62
N PRO A 127 -1.50 -14.56 -10.37
CA PRO A 127 -0.64 -13.60 -11.05
C PRO A 127 0.85 -13.85 -10.85
N THR A 128 1.27 -14.39 -9.71
CA THR A 128 2.67 -14.72 -9.44
C THR A 128 3.13 -15.93 -10.28
N GLU A 129 2.25 -16.95 -10.47
CA GLU A 129 2.53 -18.06 -11.38
C GLU A 129 2.61 -17.57 -12.83
N LEU A 130 1.72 -16.66 -13.23
CA LEU A 130 1.75 -16.05 -14.55
C LEU A 130 3.09 -15.35 -14.82
N VAL A 131 3.60 -14.58 -13.86
CA VAL A 131 4.93 -13.96 -13.98
C VAL A 131 6.04 -14.98 -14.08
N ALA A 132 6.00 -16.06 -13.31
CA ALA A 132 6.97 -17.15 -13.42
C ALA A 132 6.94 -17.79 -14.83
N ALA A 133 5.74 -18.01 -15.38
CA ALA A 133 5.57 -18.54 -16.74
C ALA A 133 6.07 -17.59 -17.84
N ILE A 134 5.93 -16.26 -17.64
CA ILE A 134 6.50 -15.26 -18.55
C ILE A 134 8.03 -15.31 -18.51
N ILE A 135 8.63 -15.38 -17.32
CA ILE A 135 10.09 -15.48 -17.13
C ILE A 135 10.63 -16.74 -17.85
N ASP A 136 9.93 -17.85 -17.70
CA ASP A 136 10.29 -19.15 -18.28
C ASP A 136 10.29 -19.20 -19.81
N GLN A 137 9.74 -18.16 -20.50
CA GLN A 137 9.80 -18.07 -21.96
C GLN A 137 11.16 -17.61 -22.50
N LYS A 138 12.09 -17.21 -21.65
CA LYS A 138 13.43 -16.71 -22.04
C LYS A 138 14.53 -17.65 -21.56
N GLU A 139 15.69 -17.54 -22.15
CA GLU A 139 16.82 -18.46 -21.89
C GLU A 139 17.47 -18.27 -20.53
N ASN A 140 17.31 -17.10 -19.92
CA ASN A 140 17.89 -16.77 -18.61
C ASN A 140 16.98 -15.84 -17.81
N PHE A 141 17.21 -15.74 -16.48
CA PHE A 141 16.39 -14.92 -15.58
C PHE A 141 16.41 -13.44 -15.93
N ILE A 142 17.53 -12.90 -16.40
CA ILE A 142 17.66 -11.46 -16.70
C ILE A 142 16.70 -11.09 -17.85
N ASP A 143 16.79 -11.83 -18.94
CA ASP A 143 15.92 -11.60 -20.10
C ASP A 143 14.46 -11.92 -19.79
N GLY A 144 14.20 -12.93 -18.94
CA GLY A 144 12.86 -13.28 -18.47
C GLY A 144 12.22 -12.18 -17.62
N ILE A 145 12.96 -11.64 -16.66
CA ILE A 145 12.50 -10.54 -15.80
C ILE A 145 12.24 -9.28 -16.63
N ARG A 146 13.16 -8.91 -17.52
CA ARG A 146 12.97 -7.79 -18.44
C ARG A 146 11.73 -7.95 -19.31
N TYR A 147 11.58 -9.14 -19.87
CA TYR A 147 10.40 -9.45 -20.70
C TYR A 147 9.10 -9.34 -19.90
N ALA A 148 9.07 -9.82 -18.67
CA ALA A 148 7.91 -9.64 -17.78
C ALA A 148 7.61 -8.15 -17.51
N GLN A 149 8.62 -7.33 -17.27
CA GLN A 149 8.46 -5.87 -17.11
C GLN A 149 7.97 -5.17 -18.38
N GLU A 150 8.27 -5.72 -19.56
CA GLU A 150 7.84 -5.16 -20.86
C GLU A 150 6.41 -5.50 -21.22
N VAL A 151 6.00 -6.77 -21.04
CA VAL A 151 4.69 -7.25 -21.51
C VAL A 151 3.55 -7.00 -20.55
N VAL A 152 3.85 -6.79 -19.27
CA VAL A 152 2.81 -6.50 -18.26
C VAL A 152 2.29 -5.07 -18.43
N ASP A 153 0.98 -4.96 -18.73
CA ASP A 153 0.25 -3.69 -18.55
C ASP A 153 -0.17 -3.55 -17.08
N GLY A 154 0.43 -2.58 -16.40
CA GLY A 154 0.20 -2.36 -14.97
C GLY A 154 1.48 -1.99 -14.22
N SER A 155 1.81 -2.72 -13.17
CA SER A 155 3.10 -2.62 -12.47
C SER A 155 3.54 -3.98 -11.94
N LEU A 156 4.86 -4.15 -11.80
CA LEU A 156 5.43 -5.42 -11.38
C LEU A 156 6.81 -5.23 -10.73
N SER A 157 6.88 -5.44 -9.42
CA SER A 157 8.14 -5.64 -8.69
C SER A 157 8.19 -7.06 -8.16
N MET A 158 9.38 -7.67 -8.07
CA MET A 158 9.51 -9.08 -7.71
C MET A 158 10.82 -9.40 -7.00
N LEU A 159 10.79 -10.50 -6.23
CA LEU A 159 11.97 -11.22 -5.77
C LEU A 159 11.95 -12.65 -6.34
N VAL A 160 13.09 -13.12 -6.86
CA VAL A 160 13.24 -14.48 -7.37
C VAL A 160 14.41 -15.15 -6.62
N LEU A 161 14.09 -16.15 -5.81
CA LEU A 161 15.05 -16.93 -5.04
C LEU A 161 15.53 -18.12 -5.86
N THR A 162 16.83 -18.21 -6.06
CA THR A 162 17.52 -19.31 -6.72
C THR A 162 18.59 -19.91 -5.80
N PRO A 163 19.16 -21.09 -6.11
CA PRO A 163 20.28 -21.63 -5.34
C PRO A 163 21.55 -20.77 -5.33
N ARG A 164 21.65 -19.76 -6.21
CA ARG A 164 22.82 -18.90 -6.38
C ARG A 164 22.66 -17.50 -5.83
N GLY A 165 21.47 -17.14 -5.36
CA GLY A 165 21.16 -15.79 -4.87
C GLY A 165 19.74 -15.38 -5.17
N ILE A 166 19.41 -14.16 -4.78
CA ILE A 166 18.10 -13.56 -4.91
C ILE A 166 18.17 -12.45 -5.95
N TYR A 167 17.34 -12.57 -7.01
CA TYR A 167 17.10 -11.46 -7.93
C TYR A 167 16.05 -10.53 -7.31
N ALA A 168 16.32 -9.24 -7.29
CA ALA A 168 15.37 -8.21 -6.94
C ALA A 168 15.16 -7.29 -8.14
N ALA A 169 13.91 -7.13 -8.56
CA ALA A 169 13.55 -6.31 -9.70
C ALA A 169 12.47 -5.31 -9.32
N ARG A 170 12.75 -4.02 -9.56
CA ARG A 170 11.78 -2.94 -9.36
C ARG A 170 10.95 -2.74 -10.62
N ASP A 171 9.69 -2.38 -10.45
CA ASP A 171 8.77 -2.01 -11.52
C ASP A 171 9.40 -1.10 -12.59
N LYS A 172 9.01 -1.28 -13.85
CA LYS A 172 9.54 -0.54 -15.01
C LYS A 172 9.56 0.98 -14.84
N LEU A 173 8.55 1.53 -14.17
CA LEU A 173 8.45 2.96 -13.86
C LEU A 173 8.72 3.28 -12.38
N GLY A 174 9.18 2.30 -11.59
CA GLY A 174 9.46 2.48 -10.18
C GLY A 174 8.25 2.81 -9.33
N ARG A 175 7.06 2.33 -9.68
CA ARG A 175 5.80 2.66 -8.99
C ARG A 175 5.79 2.23 -7.53
N THR A 176 6.49 1.16 -7.21
CA THR A 176 6.72 0.66 -5.86
C THR A 176 8.20 0.66 -5.53
N PRO A 177 8.58 0.86 -4.25
CA PRO A 177 9.98 0.83 -3.85
C PRO A 177 10.51 -0.61 -3.82
N VAL A 178 11.81 -0.74 -4.02
CA VAL A 178 12.62 -1.91 -3.67
C VAL A 178 13.91 -1.37 -3.08
N VAL A 179 14.08 -1.54 -1.77
CA VAL A 179 15.23 -1.02 -1.03
C VAL A 179 16.15 -2.15 -0.63
N LEU A 180 17.45 -1.92 -0.72
CA LEU A 180 18.49 -2.86 -0.32
C LEU A 180 19.10 -2.44 1.01
N GLY A 181 19.25 -3.40 1.92
CA GLY A 181 19.97 -3.23 3.17
C GLY A 181 21.20 -4.15 3.21
N GLN A 182 22.20 -3.74 3.98
CA GLN A 182 23.43 -4.47 4.22
C GLN A 182 23.72 -4.59 5.71
N LYS A 183 24.21 -5.76 6.14
CA LYS A 183 24.81 -5.99 7.45
C LYS A 183 26.14 -6.74 7.29
N GLU A 184 26.84 -7.03 8.38
CA GLU A 184 28.17 -7.63 8.36
C GLU A 184 28.20 -8.98 7.62
N ASP A 185 27.16 -9.80 7.79
CA ASP A 185 27.08 -11.17 7.29
C ASP A 185 26.04 -11.36 6.17
N GLY A 186 25.55 -10.27 5.53
CA GLY A 186 24.59 -10.43 4.46
C GLY A 186 23.87 -9.18 3.96
N TYR A 187 22.93 -9.42 3.06
CA TYR A 187 22.12 -8.41 2.39
C TYR A 187 20.65 -8.75 2.46
N CYS A 188 19.81 -7.71 2.34
CA CYS A 188 18.37 -7.89 2.21
C CYS A 188 17.80 -6.99 1.11
N ALA A 189 16.61 -7.37 0.59
CA ALA A 189 15.78 -6.54 -0.25
C ALA A 189 14.39 -6.44 0.39
N SER A 190 13.83 -5.23 0.45
CA SER A 190 12.58 -4.97 1.13
C SER A 190 11.70 -4.00 0.35
N PHE A 191 10.39 -4.09 0.55
CA PHE A 191 9.45 -3.06 0.11
C PHE A 191 9.49 -1.82 1.02
N GLU A 192 9.64 -2.02 2.34
CA GLU A 192 9.69 -0.96 3.35
C GLU A 192 11.10 -0.79 3.90
N SER A 193 11.64 0.43 3.91
CA SER A 193 12.99 0.68 4.42
C SER A 193 13.12 0.46 5.93
N PHE A 194 12.07 0.68 6.71
CA PHE A 194 12.12 0.44 8.16
C PHE A 194 12.20 -1.04 8.54
N ALA A 195 11.78 -1.95 7.63
CA ALA A 195 11.58 -3.36 7.96
C ALA A 195 12.86 -4.11 8.35
N TYR A 196 14.02 -3.59 7.99
CA TYR A 196 15.30 -4.22 8.27
C TYR A 196 16.19 -3.48 9.27
N LEU A 197 15.85 -2.24 9.63
CA LEU A 197 16.69 -1.43 10.54
C LEU A 197 16.86 -2.09 11.92
N ASN A 198 15.77 -2.62 12.49
CA ASN A 198 15.82 -3.33 13.77
C ASN A 198 16.43 -4.75 13.68
N LEU A 199 16.70 -5.23 12.46
CA LEU A 199 17.37 -6.50 12.21
C LEU A 199 18.88 -6.33 12.04
N GLY A 200 19.40 -5.12 12.23
CA GLY A 200 20.83 -4.80 12.17
C GLY A 200 21.35 -4.46 10.76
N TYR A 201 20.45 -4.32 9.79
CA TYR A 201 20.84 -3.84 8.46
C TYR A 201 20.89 -2.31 8.43
N HIS A 202 21.77 -1.79 7.60
CA HIS A 202 21.87 -0.38 7.23
C HIS A 202 21.39 -0.19 5.80
N ASP A 203 20.88 0.99 5.49
CA ASP A 203 20.49 1.35 4.12
C ASP A 203 21.70 1.26 3.18
N LEU A 204 21.60 0.43 2.15
CA LEU A 204 22.60 0.38 1.08
C LEU A 204 22.19 1.34 -0.04
N ARG A 205 21.04 1.11 -0.65
CA ARG A 205 20.42 1.98 -1.66
C ARG A 205 19.02 1.51 -2.04
N GLU A 206 18.30 2.36 -2.70
CA GLU A 206 17.04 2.03 -3.38
C GLU A 206 17.31 1.68 -4.85
N LEU A 207 16.57 0.72 -5.42
CA LEU A 207 16.64 0.40 -6.85
C LEU A 207 15.94 1.48 -7.65
N GLY A 208 16.48 1.85 -8.81
CA GLY A 208 15.82 2.74 -9.76
C GLY A 208 14.74 2.03 -10.60
N PRO A 209 14.00 2.79 -11.43
CA PRO A 209 12.93 2.24 -12.27
C PRO A 209 13.44 1.15 -13.23
N GLY A 210 12.80 -0.03 -13.21
CA GLY A 210 13.14 -1.16 -14.07
C GLY A 210 14.49 -1.82 -13.75
N GLU A 211 15.17 -1.39 -12.69
CA GLU A 211 16.45 -1.96 -12.29
C GLU A 211 16.29 -3.40 -11.81
N VAL A 212 17.29 -4.24 -12.16
CA VAL A 212 17.40 -5.62 -11.71
C VAL A 212 18.78 -5.82 -11.09
N VAL A 213 18.79 -6.34 -9.87
CA VAL A 213 20.00 -6.77 -9.18
C VAL A 213 19.92 -8.24 -8.81
N VAL A 214 21.06 -8.87 -8.59
CA VAL A 214 21.18 -10.15 -7.89
C VAL A 214 22.04 -9.93 -6.67
N PHE A 215 21.68 -10.56 -5.56
CA PHE A 215 22.50 -10.54 -4.35
C PHE A 215 22.54 -11.92 -3.70
N ASP A 216 23.66 -12.20 -3.07
CA ASP A 216 23.89 -13.32 -2.18
C ASP A 216 24.38 -12.79 -0.81
N ALA A 217 24.98 -13.63 0.02
CA ALA A 217 25.49 -13.22 1.33
C ALA A 217 26.71 -12.29 1.26
N ASP A 218 27.45 -12.31 0.16
CA ASP A 218 28.75 -11.64 0.03
C ASP A 218 28.70 -10.41 -0.90
N HIS A 219 27.80 -10.42 -1.90
CA HIS A 219 27.82 -9.46 -3.00
C HIS A 219 26.42 -9.01 -3.46
N VAL A 220 26.37 -7.78 -3.95
CA VAL A 220 25.24 -7.25 -4.73
C VAL A 220 25.74 -6.84 -6.11
N GLN A 221 25.14 -7.36 -7.17
CA GLN A 221 25.48 -7.05 -8.55
C GLN A 221 24.28 -6.46 -9.29
N THR A 222 24.44 -5.29 -9.93
CA THR A 222 23.47 -4.75 -10.87
C THR A 222 23.57 -5.49 -12.21
N LEU A 223 22.46 -6.07 -12.64
CA LEU A 223 22.35 -6.82 -13.90
C LEU A 223 21.70 -5.98 -15.01
N VAL A 224 20.73 -5.16 -14.63
CA VAL A 224 20.06 -4.21 -15.53
C VAL A 224 20.10 -2.84 -14.85
N ALA A 225 20.68 -1.88 -15.52
CA ALA A 225 20.76 -0.50 -15.03
C ALA A 225 19.36 0.16 -14.98
N PRO A 226 19.14 1.11 -14.05
CA PRO A 226 17.85 1.78 -13.93
C PRO A 226 17.50 2.61 -15.16
N GLY A 227 16.20 2.67 -15.47
CA GLY A 227 15.64 3.58 -16.45
C GLY A 227 15.63 5.02 -15.95
N LYS A 228 15.44 5.96 -16.89
CA LYS A 228 15.39 7.41 -16.58
C LYS A 228 14.02 7.92 -16.17
N LYS A 229 12.96 7.22 -16.55
CA LYS A 229 11.58 7.64 -16.33
C LYS A 229 11.03 6.98 -15.08
N MET A 230 10.63 7.79 -14.11
CA MET A 230 10.01 7.36 -12.85
C MET A 230 8.55 7.80 -12.79
N LYS A 231 7.71 7.01 -12.15
CA LYS A 231 6.32 7.32 -11.76
C LYS A 231 5.98 6.64 -10.43
N ILE A 232 6.73 6.97 -9.38
CA ILE A 232 6.47 6.40 -8.05
C ILE A 232 5.10 6.79 -7.51
N CYS A 233 4.43 5.86 -6.86
CA CYS A 233 3.08 6.07 -6.33
C CYS A 233 3.09 7.09 -5.17
N THR A 234 2.49 8.27 -5.37
CA THR A 234 2.40 9.30 -4.34
C THR A 234 1.60 8.85 -3.11
N PHE A 235 0.67 7.91 -3.29
CA PHE A 235 -0.15 7.37 -2.21
C PHE A 235 0.65 6.57 -1.17
N LEU A 236 1.89 6.17 -1.50
CA LEU A 236 2.82 5.59 -0.54
C LEU A 236 3.09 6.54 0.63
N TRP A 237 3.38 7.82 0.34
CA TRP A 237 3.59 8.82 1.40
C TRP A 237 2.29 9.21 2.08
N VAL A 238 1.21 9.37 1.34
CA VAL A 238 -0.07 9.83 1.91
C VAL A 238 -0.64 8.83 2.91
N TYR A 239 -0.59 7.52 2.59
CA TYR A 239 -1.28 6.50 3.38
C TYR A 239 -0.50 5.20 3.59
N TYR A 240 -0.02 4.55 2.49
CA TYR A 240 0.44 3.16 2.57
C TYR A 240 1.75 2.98 3.29
N GLY A 241 2.70 3.87 3.09
CA GLY A 241 4.02 3.79 3.68
C GLY A 241 3.96 3.84 5.20
N TYR A 242 4.77 3.01 5.83
CA TYR A 242 4.90 3.07 7.28
C TYR A 242 5.56 4.40 7.67
N PRO A 243 5.15 5.06 8.76
CA PRO A 243 5.64 6.40 9.13
C PRO A 243 7.15 6.54 9.20
N SER A 244 7.87 5.49 9.66
CA SER A 244 9.33 5.49 9.75
C SER A 244 10.06 5.08 8.47
N SER A 245 9.34 4.77 7.39
CA SER A 245 9.93 4.50 6.08
C SER A 245 10.31 5.77 5.33
N SER A 246 11.22 5.60 4.37
CA SER A 246 11.58 6.60 3.38
C SER A 246 11.55 5.98 1.99
N TYR A 247 11.14 6.77 0.99
CA TYR A 247 11.18 6.41 -0.43
C TYR A 247 11.84 7.52 -1.20
N GLU A 248 12.72 7.21 -2.14
CA GLU A 248 13.53 8.20 -2.89
C GLU A 248 14.21 9.22 -1.96
N GLY A 249 14.65 8.77 -0.78
CA GLY A 249 15.26 9.61 0.23
C GLY A 249 14.30 10.51 1.03
N ILE A 250 12.99 10.45 0.78
CA ILE A 250 11.97 11.28 1.44
C ILE A 250 11.25 10.49 2.52
N SER A 251 11.35 10.96 3.77
CA SER A 251 10.65 10.38 4.92
C SER A 251 9.13 10.51 4.78
N VAL A 252 8.42 9.41 5.03
CA VAL A 252 6.96 9.37 5.04
C VAL A 252 6.40 10.32 6.09
N GLU A 253 6.91 10.26 7.30
CA GLU A 253 6.44 11.11 8.43
C GLU A 253 6.65 12.61 8.13
N SER A 254 7.83 12.98 7.62
CA SER A 254 8.15 14.37 7.28
C SER A 254 7.25 14.91 6.16
N MET A 255 6.98 14.09 5.13
CA MET A 255 6.05 14.45 4.06
C MET A 255 4.66 14.73 4.62
N ARG A 256 4.15 13.85 5.50
CA ARG A 256 2.82 14.02 6.11
C ARG A 256 2.72 15.29 6.95
N TYR A 257 3.79 15.67 7.68
CA TYR A 257 3.84 16.97 8.36
C TYR A 257 3.77 18.14 7.39
N ASN A 258 4.52 18.09 6.29
CA ASN A 258 4.50 19.14 5.26
C ASN A 258 3.11 19.26 4.62
N CYS A 259 2.49 18.13 4.30
CA CYS A 259 1.13 18.05 3.78
C CYS A 259 0.11 18.71 4.74
N GLY A 260 0.17 18.39 6.04
CA GLY A 260 -0.67 19.03 7.06
C GLY A 260 -0.46 20.54 7.17
N ARG A 261 0.80 21.01 7.08
CA ARG A 261 1.10 22.45 7.07
C ARG A 261 0.50 23.14 5.83
N ALA A 262 0.63 22.53 4.66
CA ALA A 262 0.07 23.10 3.42
C ALA A 262 -1.46 23.20 3.48
N LEU A 263 -2.14 22.18 4.04
CA LEU A 263 -3.58 22.23 4.32
C LEU A 263 -3.95 23.42 5.22
N ALA A 264 -3.23 23.63 6.32
CA ALA A 264 -3.50 24.72 7.27
C ALA A 264 -3.36 26.10 6.65
N ARG A 265 -2.35 26.31 5.78
CA ARG A 265 -2.12 27.60 5.10
C ARG A 265 -3.26 28.04 4.20
N ARG A 266 -4.02 27.09 3.66
CA ARG A 266 -5.18 27.37 2.80
C ARG A 266 -6.52 27.35 3.53
N ASP A 267 -6.52 27.04 4.81
CA ASP A 267 -7.76 26.94 5.59
C ASP A 267 -8.05 28.26 6.33
N ASN A 268 -9.34 28.58 6.43
CA ASN A 268 -9.85 29.75 7.13
C ASN A 268 -10.74 29.40 8.33
N VAL A 269 -10.84 28.12 8.68
CA VAL A 269 -11.62 27.65 9.82
C VAL A 269 -10.79 27.76 11.11
N HIS A 270 -11.44 28.20 12.18
CA HIS A 270 -10.83 28.33 13.52
C HIS A 270 -11.48 27.34 14.49
N PRO A 271 -11.10 26.05 14.44
CA PRO A 271 -11.67 25.04 15.32
C PRO A 271 -11.12 25.18 16.74
N TYR A 272 -11.81 24.56 17.70
CA TYR A 272 -11.31 24.47 19.07
C TYR A 272 -10.10 23.55 19.19
N ILE A 273 -10.11 22.44 18.47
CA ILE A 273 -9.01 21.48 18.36
C ILE A 273 -8.85 20.95 16.95
N VAL A 274 -7.62 20.57 16.62
CA VAL A 274 -7.31 19.67 15.51
C VAL A 274 -7.26 18.25 16.04
N ALA A 275 -7.94 17.36 15.36
CA ALA A 275 -8.04 15.95 15.71
C ALA A 275 -7.79 15.06 14.49
N VAL A 276 -7.80 13.76 14.68
CA VAL A 276 -7.49 12.79 13.65
C VAL A 276 -8.45 11.60 13.70
N VAL A 277 -8.73 11.03 12.54
CA VAL A 277 -9.23 9.66 12.45
C VAL A 277 -8.03 8.71 12.64
N PRO A 278 -7.97 7.94 13.75
CA PRO A 278 -6.80 7.08 14.02
C PRO A 278 -6.67 5.95 12.99
N ASP A 279 -5.45 5.57 12.55
CA ASP A 279 -4.14 6.07 12.95
C ASP A 279 -3.43 6.85 11.82
N SER A 280 -3.88 6.70 10.55
CA SER A 280 -3.21 7.18 9.32
C SER A 280 -3.09 8.70 9.20
N GLY A 281 -4.08 9.42 9.72
CA GLY A 281 -4.09 10.89 9.68
C GLY A 281 -3.20 11.59 10.72
N ILE A 282 -2.55 10.89 11.66
CA ILE A 282 -1.88 11.49 12.82
C ILE A 282 -0.82 12.52 12.42
N ALA A 283 0.11 12.16 11.55
CA ALA A 283 1.20 13.04 11.16
C ALA A 283 0.70 14.27 10.38
N HIS A 284 -0.30 14.08 9.51
CA HIS A 284 -0.97 15.18 8.82
C HIS A 284 -1.64 16.16 9.81
N ALA A 285 -2.32 15.63 10.83
CA ALA A 285 -2.99 16.45 11.85
C ALA A 285 -1.98 17.22 12.72
N ILE A 286 -0.85 16.61 13.08
CA ILE A 286 0.24 17.28 13.81
C ILE A 286 0.82 18.41 12.96
N GLY A 287 1.07 18.16 11.65
CA GLY A 287 1.55 19.18 10.73
C GLY A 287 0.60 20.38 10.63
N TYR A 288 -0.71 20.10 10.52
CA TYR A 288 -1.75 21.12 10.51
C TYR A 288 -1.80 21.93 11.82
N ALA A 289 -1.80 21.25 12.97
CA ALA A 289 -1.84 21.89 14.27
C ALA A 289 -0.63 22.80 14.53
N ASN A 290 0.56 22.35 14.14
CA ASN A 290 1.79 23.12 14.28
C ASN A 290 1.79 24.41 13.42
N GLU A 291 1.20 24.37 12.22
CA GLU A 291 1.13 25.54 11.36
C GLU A 291 0.02 26.51 11.76
N SER A 292 -1.17 25.99 12.10
CA SER A 292 -2.33 26.79 12.44
C SER A 292 -2.27 27.38 13.87
N GLY A 293 -1.44 26.82 14.76
CA GLY A 293 -1.41 27.16 16.18
C GLY A 293 -2.60 26.61 16.98
N VAL A 294 -3.51 25.85 16.35
CA VAL A 294 -4.63 25.19 17.03
C VAL A 294 -4.15 23.89 17.67
N PRO A 295 -4.46 23.63 18.95
CA PRO A 295 -3.94 22.47 19.64
C PRO A 295 -4.42 21.15 19.04
N PHE A 296 -3.48 20.21 18.84
CA PHE A 296 -3.81 18.82 18.52
C PHE A 296 -4.34 18.11 19.77
N SER A 297 -5.49 17.45 19.66
CA SER A 297 -6.10 16.69 20.75
C SER A 297 -6.80 15.44 20.24
N ARG A 298 -7.07 14.51 21.14
CA ARG A 298 -7.75 13.24 20.81
C ARG A 298 -9.15 13.23 21.41
N PRO A 299 -10.19 13.73 20.72
CA PRO A 299 -11.56 13.77 21.20
C PRO A 299 -12.18 12.38 21.35
N PHE A 300 -11.55 11.36 20.78
CA PHE A 300 -11.89 9.96 20.97
C PHE A 300 -10.64 9.10 20.92
N ILE A 301 -10.68 8.01 21.66
CA ILE A 301 -9.58 7.06 21.79
C ILE A 301 -10.03 5.74 21.17
N LYS A 302 -9.19 5.18 20.30
CA LYS A 302 -9.40 3.84 19.76
C LYS A 302 -9.19 2.82 20.88
N TYR A 303 -10.25 2.05 21.18
CA TYR A 303 -10.14 0.96 22.13
C TYR A 303 -9.49 -0.24 21.45
N THR A 304 -8.31 -0.60 21.90
CA THR A 304 -7.48 -1.66 21.30
C THR A 304 -7.36 -2.97 22.12
N PRO A 305 -8.21 -3.34 23.09
CA PRO A 305 -8.17 -4.72 23.53
C PRO A 305 -8.54 -5.58 22.34
N THR A 306 -7.74 -6.56 22.15
CA THR A 306 -7.70 -7.53 21.07
C THR A 306 -9.01 -8.31 20.93
N TRP A 307 -9.93 -7.75 20.18
CA TRP A 307 -10.97 -8.57 19.59
C TRP A 307 -10.35 -9.20 18.34
N PRO A 308 -10.24 -10.55 18.26
CA PRO A 308 -9.85 -11.20 17.02
C PRO A 308 -10.78 -10.74 15.90
N ARG A 309 -10.25 -10.52 14.69
CA ARG A 309 -11.08 -10.18 13.51
C ARG A 309 -12.21 -11.19 13.26
N SER A 310 -12.10 -12.40 13.79
CA SER A 310 -13.12 -13.47 13.78
C SER A 310 -14.39 -13.17 14.59
N PHE A 311 -14.39 -12.14 15.43
CA PHE A 311 -15.53 -11.78 16.26
C PHE A 311 -16.47 -10.76 15.58
N MET A 312 -16.70 -10.89 14.26
CA MET A 312 -17.70 -10.11 13.56
C MET A 312 -19.04 -10.84 13.62
N PRO A 313 -20.02 -10.37 14.43
CA PRO A 313 -21.32 -11.01 14.51
C PRO A 313 -22.04 -10.98 13.17
N THR A 314 -22.85 -11.98 12.91
CA THR A 314 -23.67 -12.06 11.69
C THR A 314 -24.83 -11.06 11.67
N HIS A 315 -25.28 -10.59 12.84
CA HIS A 315 -26.38 -9.62 12.95
C HIS A 315 -25.91 -8.17 12.86
N GLN A 316 -26.59 -7.35 12.04
CA GLN A 316 -26.24 -5.95 11.79
C GLN A 316 -26.23 -5.13 13.08
N SER A 317 -27.24 -5.26 13.97
CA SER A 317 -27.32 -4.54 15.24
C SER A 317 -26.12 -4.79 16.17
N LYS A 318 -25.56 -6.02 16.15
CA LYS A 318 -24.34 -6.35 16.91
C LYS A 318 -23.08 -5.79 16.25
N ARG A 319 -23.04 -5.70 14.91
CA ARG A 319 -21.96 -5.03 14.18
C ARG A 319 -21.90 -3.54 14.48
N ASP A 320 -23.07 -2.89 14.52
CA ASP A 320 -23.19 -1.46 14.84
C ASP A 320 -22.76 -1.17 16.29
N LEU A 321 -23.12 -2.08 17.23
CA LEU A 321 -22.67 -1.97 18.61
C LEU A 321 -21.14 -2.14 18.73
N ILE A 322 -20.54 -3.12 18.05
CA ILE A 322 -19.08 -3.32 18.06
C ILE A 322 -18.35 -2.17 17.39
N ALA A 323 -18.90 -1.58 16.32
CA ALA A 323 -18.34 -0.39 15.70
C ALA A 323 -18.31 0.78 16.69
N LYS A 324 -19.38 1.00 17.44
CA LYS A 324 -19.47 2.02 18.50
C LYS A 324 -18.51 1.76 19.67
N MET A 325 -18.21 0.50 19.98
CA MET A 325 -17.26 0.14 21.05
C MET A 325 -15.79 0.39 20.69
N LYS A 326 -15.47 0.64 19.41
CA LYS A 326 -14.09 0.87 18.96
C LYS A 326 -13.57 2.27 19.28
N LEU A 327 -14.46 3.25 19.44
CA LEU A 327 -14.12 4.63 19.70
C LEU A 327 -14.76 5.06 21.02
N ILE A 328 -13.94 5.49 21.97
CA ILE A 328 -14.41 5.99 23.29
C ILE A 328 -14.26 7.51 23.29
N PRO A 329 -15.38 8.27 23.48
CA PRO A 329 -15.33 9.72 23.49
C PRO A 329 -14.67 10.29 24.73
N VAL A 330 -13.99 11.42 24.57
CA VAL A 330 -13.52 12.30 25.65
C VAL A 330 -14.44 13.52 25.66
N HIS A 331 -15.50 13.45 26.46
CA HIS A 331 -16.60 14.42 26.43
C HIS A 331 -16.14 15.88 26.59
N ASP A 332 -15.20 16.16 27.47
CA ASP A 332 -14.65 17.51 27.70
C ASP A 332 -13.98 18.12 26.44
N LEU A 333 -13.58 17.30 25.49
CA LEU A 333 -13.00 17.76 24.23
C LEU A 333 -14.01 17.86 23.11
N ILE A 334 -15.26 17.39 23.30
CA ILE A 334 -16.28 17.30 22.26
C ILE A 334 -17.44 18.25 22.54
N GLU A 335 -17.99 18.22 23.75
CA GLU A 335 -19.25 18.89 24.08
C GLU A 335 -19.19 20.40 23.83
N GLY A 336 -20.06 20.91 22.97
CA GLY A 336 -20.15 22.31 22.58
C GLY A 336 -18.97 22.84 21.76
N LYS A 337 -18.05 21.97 21.29
CA LYS A 337 -16.83 22.38 20.59
C LYS A 337 -16.94 22.25 19.07
N SER A 338 -16.16 23.07 18.37
CA SER A 338 -15.91 22.98 16.93
C SER A 338 -14.63 22.15 16.73
N LEU A 339 -14.74 21.05 16.02
CA LEU A 339 -13.66 20.07 15.82
C LEU A 339 -13.23 20.06 14.36
N LEU A 340 -11.93 20.04 14.11
CA LEU A 340 -11.37 19.79 12.79
C LEU A 340 -10.68 18.43 12.78
N LEU A 341 -11.18 17.53 11.93
CA LEU A 341 -10.65 16.18 11.76
C LEU A 341 -9.83 16.10 10.48
N ILE A 342 -8.61 15.64 10.62
CA ILE A 342 -7.75 15.28 9.49
C ILE A 342 -7.88 13.76 9.27
N ASP A 343 -8.02 13.38 8.00
CA ASP A 343 -7.91 11.99 7.55
C ASP A 343 -6.98 11.93 6.34
N ASP A 344 -6.42 10.76 6.02
CA ASP A 344 -5.58 10.60 4.83
C ASP A 344 -6.39 10.75 3.54
N SER A 345 -7.57 10.13 3.46
CA SER A 345 -8.40 10.11 2.26
C SER A 345 -9.86 9.76 2.55
N ILE A 346 -10.75 10.13 1.63
CA ILE A 346 -12.15 9.68 1.63
C ILE A 346 -12.37 8.75 0.43
N VAL A 347 -12.53 7.46 0.70
CA VAL A 347 -12.83 6.44 -0.33
C VAL A 347 -14.34 6.24 -0.46
N ARG A 348 -14.95 5.52 0.49
CA ARG A 348 -16.39 5.23 0.51
C ARG A 348 -17.21 6.23 1.33
N GLY A 349 -16.57 6.89 2.28
CA GLY A 349 -17.16 7.85 3.21
C GLY A 349 -17.94 7.23 4.38
N THR A 350 -18.19 5.92 4.40
CA THR A 350 -19.02 5.27 5.43
C THR A 350 -18.43 5.45 6.83
N GLN A 351 -17.15 5.17 7.01
CA GLN A 351 -16.48 5.29 8.32
C GLN A 351 -16.45 6.72 8.83
N LEU A 352 -16.17 7.69 7.94
CA LEU A 352 -16.17 9.11 8.30
C LEU A 352 -17.56 9.61 8.69
N ARG A 353 -18.60 9.17 7.99
CA ARG A 353 -19.98 9.50 8.35
C ARG A 353 -20.31 8.97 9.74
N GLU A 354 -20.03 7.70 10.02
CA GLU A 354 -20.26 7.10 11.34
C GLU A 354 -19.48 7.83 12.45
N THR A 355 -18.23 8.23 12.19
CA THR A 355 -17.42 9.01 13.13
C THR A 355 -18.04 10.41 13.38
N THR A 356 -18.50 11.07 12.33
CA THR A 356 -19.15 12.39 12.42
C THR A 356 -20.46 12.32 13.19
N GLU A 357 -21.34 11.36 12.89
CA GLU A 357 -22.56 11.10 13.62
C GLU A 357 -22.29 10.81 15.11
N PHE A 358 -21.25 10.02 15.40
CA PHE A 358 -20.81 9.76 16.76
C PHE A 358 -20.37 11.03 17.50
N LEU A 359 -19.64 11.93 16.86
CA LEU A 359 -19.20 13.20 17.45
C LEU A 359 -20.38 14.13 17.72
N TYR A 360 -21.32 14.26 16.80
CA TYR A 360 -22.55 15.04 17.03
C TYR A 360 -23.41 14.45 18.15
N ALA A 361 -23.55 13.13 18.20
CA ALA A 361 -24.23 12.43 19.29
C ALA A 361 -23.54 12.62 20.65
N SER A 362 -22.23 12.89 20.64
CA SER A 362 -21.43 13.22 21.82
C SER A 362 -21.40 14.72 22.15
N GLY A 363 -22.19 15.54 21.43
CA GLY A 363 -22.37 16.97 21.73
C GLY A 363 -21.45 17.92 20.96
N ALA A 364 -20.77 17.48 19.91
CA ALA A 364 -19.98 18.38 19.05
C ALA A 364 -20.88 19.46 18.41
N LYS A 365 -20.41 20.71 18.41
CA LYS A 365 -21.09 21.83 17.77
C LYS A 365 -20.88 21.83 16.25
N GLU A 366 -19.65 21.62 15.83
CA GLU A 366 -19.23 21.62 14.42
C GLU A 366 -18.18 20.52 14.21
N VAL A 367 -18.24 19.89 13.03
CA VAL A 367 -17.25 18.89 12.59
C VAL A 367 -16.77 19.24 11.18
N HIS A 368 -15.54 19.71 11.09
CA HIS A 368 -14.87 20.07 9.84
C HIS A 368 -13.94 18.95 9.42
N ILE A 369 -13.93 18.60 8.14
CA ILE A 369 -13.09 17.49 7.62
C ILE A 369 -12.09 18.02 6.61
N ARG A 370 -10.83 17.56 6.73
CA ARG A 370 -9.72 17.90 5.82
C ARG A 370 -8.97 16.63 5.43
N PRO A 371 -9.32 16.03 4.29
CA PRO A 371 -8.52 14.93 3.74
C PRO A 371 -7.15 15.42 3.29
N ALA A 372 -6.10 14.64 3.57
CA ALA A 372 -4.72 14.98 3.24
C ALA A 372 -4.37 14.75 1.77
N CYS A 373 -5.31 14.34 0.95
CA CYS A 373 -5.16 14.21 -0.50
C CYS A 373 -6.39 14.79 -1.24
N PRO A 374 -6.27 15.02 -2.57
CA PRO A 374 -7.41 15.38 -3.40
C PRO A 374 -8.50 14.30 -3.45
N PRO A 375 -9.72 14.59 -3.96
CA PRO A 375 -10.75 13.59 -4.15
C PRO A 375 -10.29 12.46 -5.04
N LEU A 376 -10.48 11.21 -4.61
CA LEU A 376 -10.18 10.03 -5.42
C LEU A 376 -11.23 9.87 -6.52
N LEU A 377 -10.84 10.03 -7.78
CA LEU A 377 -11.73 9.96 -8.94
C LEU A 377 -11.58 8.67 -9.76
N PHE A 378 -10.39 8.04 -9.68
CA PHE A 378 -10.05 6.86 -10.47
C PHE A 378 -9.58 5.72 -9.57
N GLY A 379 -10.06 4.49 -9.86
CA GLY A 379 -9.50 3.27 -9.29
C GLY A 379 -8.06 3.08 -9.74
N CYS A 380 -7.19 2.58 -8.85
CA CYS A 380 -5.78 2.41 -9.21
C CYS A 380 -5.61 1.41 -10.35
N LYS A 381 -4.93 1.83 -11.42
CA LYS A 381 -4.58 0.99 -12.58
C LYS A 381 -3.35 0.12 -12.31
N TYR A 382 -2.53 0.48 -11.33
CA TYR A 382 -1.18 -0.06 -11.17
C TYR A 382 -0.97 -0.92 -9.93
N LEU A 383 -1.75 -0.68 -8.88
CA LEU A 383 -1.60 -1.37 -7.60
C LEU A 383 -2.95 -1.84 -7.08
N ASN A 384 -2.94 -2.99 -6.41
CA ASN A 384 -4.12 -3.57 -5.81
C ASN A 384 -4.40 -2.94 -4.43
N PHE A 385 -4.71 -1.64 -4.39
CA PHE A 385 -5.00 -0.92 -3.15
C PHE A 385 -6.38 -1.23 -2.59
N SER A 386 -7.36 -1.40 -3.47
CA SER A 386 -8.74 -1.63 -3.09
C SER A 386 -9.16 -3.03 -3.51
N ARG A 387 -9.93 -3.69 -2.64
CA ARG A 387 -10.68 -4.91 -2.98
C ARG A 387 -11.88 -4.60 -3.89
N SER A 388 -12.13 -3.32 -4.13
CA SER A 388 -13.20 -2.84 -4.97
C SER A 388 -12.95 -3.23 -6.42
N THR A 389 -13.90 -3.93 -6.99
CA THR A 389 -13.95 -4.25 -8.43
C THR A 389 -14.64 -3.16 -9.23
N SER A 390 -15.23 -2.16 -8.57
CA SER A 390 -16.02 -1.09 -9.19
C SER A 390 -15.58 0.29 -8.72
N GLU A 391 -15.36 1.21 -9.65
CA GLU A 391 -15.13 2.64 -9.36
C GLU A 391 -16.32 3.30 -8.66
N MET A 392 -17.52 2.72 -8.76
CA MET A 392 -18.72 3.18 -8.06
C MET A 392 -18.67 2.99 -6.54
N GLU A 393 -17.64 2.33 -6.01
CA GLU A 393 -17.38 2.33 -4.58
C GLU A 393 -16.76 3.64 -4.07
N LEU A 394 -16.16 4.43 -4.96
CA LEU A 394 -15.69 5.77 -4.64
C LEU A 394 -16.89 6.70 -4.42
N ILE A 395 -16.91 7.42 -3.30
CA ILE A 395 -18.00 8.38 -3.01
C ILE A 395 -18.07 9.47 -4.06
N THR A 396 -16.93 9.92 -4.56
CA THR A 396 -16.81 10.90 -5.64
C THR A 396 -17.55 10.45 -6.89
N ARG A 397 -17.33 9.21 -7.34
CA ARG A 397 -17.98 8.65 -8.54
C ARG A 397 -19.50 8.54 -8.38
N ARG A 398 -19.96 8.14 -7.20
CA ARG A 398 -21.40 8.08 -6.89
C ARG A 398 -22.03 9.46 -6.91
N VAL A 399 -21.36 10.45 -6.34
CA VAL A 399 -21.85 11.84 -6.31
C VAL A 399 -21.82 12.45 -7.70
N ILE A 400 -20.77 12.24 -8.49
CA ILE A 400 -20.69 12.72 -9.87
C ILE A 400 -21.81 12.11 -10.72
N LYS A 401 -22.03 10.80 -10.64
CA LYS A 401 -23.16 10.15 -11.33
C LYS A 401 -24.52 10.72 -10.94
N GLU A 402 -24.69 11.07 -9.69
CA GLU A 402 -25.93 11.72 -9.21
C GLU A 402 -26.10 13.15 -9.76
N LEU A 403 -25.00 13.93 -9.83
CA LEU A 403 -25.00 15.29 -10.37
C LEU A 403 -25.20 15.34 -11.89
N GLU A 404 -24.57 14.43 -12.63
CA GLU A 404 -24.63 14.36 -14.10
C GLU A 404 -25.85 13.55 -14.62
N GLY A 405 -26.47 12.73 -13.75
CA GLY A 405 -27.60 11.84 -14.14
C GLY A 405 -27.19 10.62 -14.95
N CYS A 406 -25.88 10.42 -15.24
CA CYS A 406 -25.32 9.31 -16.00
C CYS A 406 -23.92 8.96 -15.51
N ASP A 407 -23.35 7.84 -15.99
CA ASP A 407 -21.96 7.51 -15.75
C ASP A 407 -21.07 8.53 -16.48
N PRO A 408 -20.15 9.24 -15.76
CA PRO A 408 -19.33 10.28 -16.36
C PRO A 408 -18.29 9.70 -17.31
N ASP A 409 -18.06 10.35 -18.42
CA ASP A 409 -16.95 10.10 -19.30
C ASP A 409 -15.64 10.70 -18.76
N ARG A 410 -14.53 10.44 -19.45
CA ARG A 410 -13.21 10.91 -19.01
C ARG A 410 -13.12 12.45 -19.00
N ALA A 411 -13.66 13.11 -19.98
CA ALA A 411 -13.62 14.57 -20.08
C ALA A 411 -14.37 15.23 -18.92
N THR A 412 -15.55 14.70 -18.59
CA THR A 412 -16.31 15.10 -17.42
C THR A 412 -15.51 14.92 -16.12
N LEU A 413 -14.84 13.78 -15.94
CA LEU A 413 -14.02 13.53 -14.77
C LEU A 413 -12.82 14.49 -14.66
N GLU A 414 -12.22 14.90 -15.77
CA GLU A 414 -11.16 15.89 -15.77
C GLU A 414 -11.63 17.26 -15.28
N GLU A 415 -12.87 17.67 -15.58
CA GLU A 415 -13.47 18.87 -15.01
C GLU A 415 -13.68 18.75 -13.48
N TYR A 416 -14.07 17.56 -12.99
CA TYR A 416 -14.20 17.29 -11.55
C TYR A 416 -12.84 17.15 -10.84
N ALA A 417 -11.74 16.95 -11.56
CA ALA A 417 -10.39 16.92 -10.99
C ALA A 417 -9.80 18.34 -10.80
N ASP A 418 -10.36 19.36 -11.48
CA ASP A 418 -9.90 20.75 -11.38
C ASP A 418 -10.50 21.43 -10.13
N PRO A 419 -9.71 21.73 -9.08
CA PRO A 419 -10.20 22.30 -7.83
C PRO A 419 -10.79 23.72 -7.99
N ASP A 420 -10.55 24.41 -9.10
CA ASP A 420 -11.07 25.73 -9.38
C ASP A 420 -12.38 25.71 -10.19
N SER A 421 -12.81 24.54 -10.67
CA SER A 421 -14.03 24.34 -11.44
C SER A 421 -15.30 24.42 -10.56
N GLU A 422 -16.42 24.79 -11.18
CA GLU A 422 -17.73 24.77 -10.52
C GLU A 422 -18.20 23.34 -10.23
N LYS A 423 -17.88 22.39 -11.11
CA LYS A 423 -18.21 20.97 -10.93
C LYS A 423 -17.52 20.38 -9.70
N TYR A 424 -16.23 20.67 -9.52
CA TYR A 424 -15.49 20.25 -8.33
C TYR A 424 -16.16 20.79 -7.06
N ARG A 425 -16.48 22.09 -7.00
CA ARG A 425 -17.12 22.70 -5.83
C ARG A 425 -18.46 22.05 -5.49
N LYS A 426 -19.31 21.81 -6.50
CA LYS A 426 -20.60 21.12 -6.33
C LYS A 426 -20.43 19.68 -5.81
N MET A 427 -19.44 18.96 -6.32
CA MET A 427 -19.12 17.61 -5.85
C MET A 427 -18.70 17.61 -4.38
N VAL A 428 -17.78 18.49 -4.00
CA VAL A 428 -17.28 18.58 -2.61
C VAL A 428 -18.40 18.97 -1.65
N GLU A 429 -19.22 19.96 -2.01
CA GLU A 429 -20.40 20.36 -1.24
C GLU A 429 -21.36 19.18 -1.04
N LYS A 430 -21.70 18.48 -2.13
CA LYS A 430 -22.59 17.31 -2.08
C LYS A 430 -22.05 16.15 -1.25
N ILE A 431 -20.73 15.92 -1.28
CA ILE A 431 -20.08 14.93 -0.41
C ILE A 431 -20.21 15.36 1.07
N GLY A 432 -19.94 16.64 1.37
CA GLY A 432 -20.05 17.20 2.72
C GLY A 432 -21.47 17.04 3.29
N GLU A 433 -22.50 17.37 2.50
CA GLU A 433 -23.90 17.17 2.85
C GLU A 433 -24.24 15.70 3.16
N LYS A 434 -23.83 14.78 2.26
CA LYS A 434 -24.10 13.33 2.41
C LYS A 434 -23.44 12.71 3.64
N LEU A 435 -22.32 13.26 4.05
CA LEU A 435 -21.55 12.76 5.18
C LEU A 435 -21.75 13.57 6.46
N HIS A 436 -22.67 14.57 6.42
CA HIS A 436 -23.06 15.44 7.52
C HIS A 436 -21.92 16.28 8.10
N PHE A 437 -20.96 16.72 7.24
CA PHE A 437 -19.88 17.59 7.68
C PHE A 437 -20.34 19.05 7.77
N THR A 438 -19.82 19.80 8.75
CA THR A 438 -19.99 21.26 8.78
C THR A 438 -19.27 21.90 7.60
N SER A 439 -18.05 21.43 7.29
CA SER A 439 -17.33 21.80 6.07
C SER A 439 -16.38 20.68 5.63
N LEU A 440 -16.15 20.61 4.33
CA LEU A 440 -15.21 19.69 3.70
C LEU A 440 -14.31 20.47 2.73
N HIS A 441 -12.98 20.42 2.94
CA HIS A 441 -12.01 20.91 1.98
C HIS A 441 -10.94 19.84 1.78
N TYR A 442 -10.76 19.42 0.52
CA TYR A 442 -9.70 18.50 0.13
C TYR A 442 -8.37 19.22 -0.07
N HIS A 443 -7.28 18.50 0.09
CA HIS A 443 -5.97 19.00 -0.29
C HIS A 443 -5.89 19.25 -1.81
N ARG A 444 -5.16 20.28 -2.22
CA ARG A 444 -4.87 20.50 -3.64
C ARG A 444 -3.75 19.56 -4.08
N LEU A 445 -3.86 19.10 -5.34
CA LEU A 445 -2.88 18.17 -5.91
C LEU A 445 -1.48 18.76 -5.95
N ASP A 446 -1.36 20.02 -6.37
CA ASP A 446 -0.08 20.71 -6.49
C ASP A 446 0.63 20.86 -5.14
N ASP A 447 -0.09 21.28 -4.10
CA ASP A 447 0.47 21.43 -2.74
C ASP A 447 0.87 20.06 -2.15
N MET A 448 0.11 19.01 -2.45
CA MET A 448 0.42 17.66 -2.01
C MET A 448 1.71 17.15 -2.70
N MET A 449 1.86 17.35 -4.00
CA MET A 449 3.08 16.98 -4.73
C MET A 449 4.30 17.80 -4.22
N GLU A 450 4.13 19.09 -3.99
CA GLU A 450 5.17 19.93 -3.38
C GLU A 450 5.57 19.42 -1.99
N SER A 451 4.62 18.92 -1.21
CA SER A 451 4.87 18.35 0.12
C SER A 451 5.74 17.10 0.09
N VAL A 452 5.75 16.34 -1.01
CA VAL A 452 6.67 15.20 -1.22
C VAL A 452 8.10 15.70 -1.41
N GLY A 453 8.31 16.76 -2.21
CA GLY A 453 9.62 17.40 -2.37
C GLY A 453 10.50 16.78 -3.46
N ILE A 454 9.96 15.98 -4.37
CA ILE A 454 10.64 15.51 -5.60
C ILE A 454 9.91 16.06 -6.83
N ASP A 455 10.55 15.92 -8.00
CA ASP A 455 9.96 16.40 -9.26
C ASP A 455 8.57 15.78 -9.48
N ALA A 456 7.58 16.64 -9.73
CA ALA A 456 6.20 16.25 -9.97
C ALA A 456 6.07 15.24 -11.13
N ASP A 457 6.95 15.32 -12.14
CA ASP A 457 6.98 14.37 -13.24
C ASP A 457 7.41 12.95 -12.82
N CYS A 458 8.05 12.81 -11.67
CA CYS A 458 8.40 11.52 -11.07
C CYS A 458 7.25 10.89 -10.25
N LEU A 459 6.18 11.63 -9.98
CA LEU A 459 5.07 11.18 -9.15
C LEU A 459 3.93 10.58 -9.99
N CYS A 460 3.36 9.48 -9.51
CA CYS A 460 2.12 8.93 -10.04
C CYS A 460 0.93 9.55 -9.31
N THR A 461 0.08 10.25 -10.03
CA THR A 461 -1.12 10.94 -9.52
C THR A 461 -2.42 10.41 -10.13
N TYR A 462 -2.36 9.23 -10.76
CA TYR A 462 -3.46 8.64 -11.52
C TYR A 462 -4.79 8.58 -10.75
N CYS A 463 -4.75 8.26 -9.44
CA CYS A 463 -5.96 8.14 -8.61
C CYS A 463 -6.80 9.43 -8.54
N TRP A 464 -6.17 10.58 -8.74
CA TRP A 464 -6.80 11.91 -8.58
C TRP A 464 -7.15 12.57 -9.91
N ASN A 465 -6.31 12.40 -10.94
CA ASN A 465 -6.47 13.11 -12.23
C ASN A 465 -6.52 12.21 -13.46
N GLY A 466 -6.37 10.90 -13.32
CA GLY A 466 -6.35 9.94 -14.43
C GLY A 466 -5.16 10.05 -15.38
N LYS A 467 -4.12 10.85 -15.06
CA LYS A 467 -2.93 11.03 -15.92
C LYS A 467 -1.88 9.96 -15.65
N GLU A 468 -1.26 9.47 -16.73
CA GLU A 468 -0.21 8.44 -16.72
C GLU A 468 1.19 9.04 -16.76
#